data_782901810bf482c95938a07c06d8270b
#
_entry.id   782901810bf482c95938a07c06d8270b
#
_cell.length_a   1.000
_cell.length_b   1.000
_cell.length_c   1.000
_cell.angle_alpha   90.00
_cell.angle_beta   90.00
_cell.angle_gamma   90.00
#
_symmetry.space_group_name_H-M   'P 1'
#
loop_
_entity.id
_entity.type
_entity.pdbx_description
1 polymer ?
#
loop_
_entity_poly.entity_id
_entity_poly.type
_entity_poly.pdbx_seq_one_letter_code
_entity_poly.pdbx_strand_id
1 'polypeptide(L)'
;MAKLRISIVEFLNTAPLVWGFTDGPLTGKYDLSFAVPSQCAEDLRAGRADVGIIPSIEYQRMENVVALPGMAIAAKNEVRSLLIISKVPIEQARSVALDTNSRSTVALARILSRRRWNISPEFIDMAPDADEMLARADAAVVIGDPALRLRLKVDALEAKVPGAENCCCCDGEDEHPVKGIDTLFVYDVAQQWREMTGLPSVLAIWVARRGVVTPEMVADFQASRDYGLAHVGDIAEGAALKLELPPRELERYLTENIDYSLDEENLAGLRLYYKECAQAGLIPSARELEFVGAPLIAKRA
;
A
#
# COMPACT_ATOMS: atom_id res chain seq x y z
N MET A 1 -17.69 -19.39 -21.77
CA MET A 1 -18.03 -18.32 -20.83
C MET A 1 -16.93 -17.27 -20.91
N ALA A 2 -17.24 -15.99 -20.74
CA ALA A 2 -16.22 -14.97 -20.64
C ALA A 2 -15.36 -15.22 -19.38
N LYS A 3 -14.05 -14.97 -19.49
CA LYS A 3 -13.15 -15.07 -18.33
C LYS A 3 -13.47 -13.97 -17.32
N LEU A 4 -13.28 -14.27 -16.03
CA LEU A 4 -13.36 -13.27 -14.96
C LEU A 4 -12.24 -12.25 -15.16
N ARG A 5 -12.56 -10.96 -15.12
CA ARG A 5 -11.64 -9.84 -15.32
C ARG A 5 -11.12 -9.36 -13.97
N ILE A 6 -9.80 -9.35 -13.81
CA ILE A 6 -9.14 -9.01 -12.56
C ILE A 6 -8.27 -7.77 -12.77
N SER A 7 -8.50 -6.71 -11.99
CA SER A 7 -7.67 -5.51 -11.97
C SER A 7 -6.67 -5.58 -10.80
N ILE A 8 -5.40 -5.44 -11.13
CA ILE A 8 -4.26 -5.74 -10.25
C ILE A 8 -3.41 -4.48 -10.11
N VAL A 9 -3.00 -4.18 -8.87
CA VAL A 9 -2.06 -3.08 -8.62
C VAL A 9 -0.68 -3.45 -9.13
N GLU A 10 -0.11 -2.58 -9.99
CA GLU A 10 1.19 -2.78 -10.64
C GLU A 10 2.36 -2.34 -9.74
N PHE A 11 2.37 -2.74 -8.46
CA PHE A 11 3.50 -2.55 -7.56
C PHE A 11 4.08 -3.90 -7.13
N LEU A 12 5.36 -3.92 -6.79
CA LEU A 12 6.07 -5.13 -6.40
C LEU A 12 5.37 -5.89 -5.25
N ASN A 13 4.81 -5.17 -4.28
CA ASN A 13 4.10 -5.79 -3.14
C ASN A 13 2.85 -6.59 -3.52
N THR A 14 2.35 -6.43 -4.72
CA THR A 14 1.20 -7.22 -5.21
C THR A 14 1.65 -8.51 -5.90
N ALA A 15 2.89 -8.57 -6.38
CA ALA A 15 3.37 -9.69 -7.18
C ALA A 15 3.16 -11.07 -6.53
N PRO A 16 3.45 -11.30 -5.22
CA PRO A 16 3.18 -12.59 -4.60
C PRO A 16 1.71 -13.01 -4.61
N LEU A 17 0.77 -12.07 -4.53
CA LEU A 17 -0.67 -12.40 -4.58
C LEU A 17 -1.12 -12.93 -5.94
N VAL A 18 -0.41 -12.58 -7.01
CA VAL A 18 -0.84 -12.84 -8.39
C VAL A 18 0.10 -13.76 -9.17
N TRP A 19 1.23 -14.16 -8.60
CA TRP A 19 2.26 -14.95 -9.26
C TRP A 19 1.74 -16.27 -9.81
N GLY A 20 0.78 -16.90 -9.13
CA GLY A 20 0.10 -18.10 -9.62
C GLY A 20 -0.73 -17.86 -10.88
N PHE A 21 -1.21 -16.63 -11.10
CA PHE A 21 -1.96 -16.23 -12.29
C PHE A 21 -1.06 -15.78 -13.45
N THR A 22 0.11 -15.21 -13.16
CA THR A 22 1.03 -14.68 -14.18
C THR A 22 2.03 -15.72 -14.65
N ASP A 23 2.71 -16.40 -13.70
CA ASP A 23 3.86 -17.27 -13.95
C ASP A 23 3.67 -18.69 -13.38
N GLY A 24 2.49 -18.99 -12.85
CA GLY A 24 2.20 -20.25 -12.18
C GLY A 24 1.09 -21.08 -12.85
N PRO A 25 0.56 -22.07 -12.10
CA PRO A 25 -0.36 -23.09 -12.62
C PRO A 25 -1.74 -22.54 -13.05
N LEU A 26 -2.06 -21.28 -12.70
CA LEU A 26 -3.33 -20.64 -13.05
C LEU A 26 -3.21 -19.66 -14.22
N THR A 27 -2.05 -19.64 -14.90
CA THR A 27 -1.79 -18.76 -16.05
C THR A 27 -2.85 -18.94 -17.13
N GLY A 28 -3.40 -17.83 -17.61
CA GLY A 28 -4.42 -17.81 -18.66
C GLY A 28 -5.84 -18.21 -18.22
N LYS A 29 -6.06 -18.55 -16.93
CA LYS A 29 -7.40 -18.87 -16.41
C LYS A 29 -8.30 -17.63 -16.33
N TYR A 30 -7.74 -16.49 -16.01
CA TYR A 30 -8.41 -15.20 -15.82
C TYR A 30 -7.92 -14.16 -16.83
N ASP A 31 -8.67 -13.08 -16.98
CA ASP A 31 -8.29 -11.92 -17.79
C ASP A 31 -7.72 -10.84 -16.85
N LEU A 32 -6.40 -10.60 -16.92
CA LEU A 32 -5.65 -9.76 -15.99
C LEU A 32 -5.37 -8.40 -16.61
N SER A 33 -5.57 -7.34 -15.82
CA SER A 33 -5.14 -5.97 -16.13
C SER A 33 -4.37 -5.38 -14.98
N PHE A 34 -3.34 -4.57 -15.28
CA PHE A 34 -2.46 -3.95 -14.30
C PHE A 34 -2.60 -2.44 -14.35
N ALA A 35 -2.69 -1.81 -13.19
CA ALA A 35 -2.90 -0.36 -13.07
C ALA A 35 -2.44 0.17 -11.69
N VAL A 36 -2.44 1.49 -11.52
CA VAL A 36 -2.22 2.12 -10.22
C VAL A 36 -3.40 1.85 -9.27
N PRO A 37 -3.22 1.90 -7.93
CA PRO A 37 -4.25 1.51 -6.96
C PRO A 37 -5.59 2.25 -7.13
N SER A 38 -5.56 3.55 -7.40
CA SER A 38 -6.79 4.33 -7.62
C SER A 38 -7.54 3.87 -8.88
N GLN A 39 -6.82 3.49 -9.94
CA GLN A 39 -7.42 3.01 -11.19
C GLN A 39 -8.04 1.62 -11.01
N CYS A 40 -7.42 0.71 -10.26
CA CYS A 40 -8.02 -0.60 -9.94
C CYS A 40 -9.39 -0.43 -9.25
N ALA A 41 -9.52 0.53 -8.34
CA ALA A 41 -10.78 0.84 -7.71
C ALA A 41 -11.82 1.40 -8.70
N GLU A 42 -11.41 2.28 -9.62
CA GLU A 42 -12.29 2.82 -10.65
C GLU A 42 -12.72 1.74 -11.67
N ASP A 43 -11.85 0.79 -12.01
CA ASP A 43 -12.18 -0.31 -12.91
C ASP A 43 -13.25 -1.22 -12.31
N LEU A 44 -13.12 -1.52 -11.01
CA LEU A 44 -14.13 -2.29 -10.28
C LEU A 44 -15.46 -1.52 -10.19
N ARG A 45 -15.42 -0.24 -9.85
CA ARG A 45 -16.61 0.64 -9.74
C ARG A 45 -17.35 0.77 -11.05
N ALA A 46 -16.62 0.95 -12.14
CA ALA A 46 -17.18 1.09 -13.49
C ALA A 46 -17.58 -0.24 -14.14
N GLY A 47 -17.36 -1.39 -13.49
CA GLY A 47 -17.64 -2.70 -14.05
C GLY A 47 -16.70 -3.12 -15.20
N ARG A 48 -15.56 -2.46 -15.35
CA ARG A 48 -14.48 -2.90 -16.27
C ARG A 48 -13.74 -4.11 -15.71
N ALA A 49 -13.64 -4.23 -14.40
CA ALA A 49 -13.18 -5.42 -13.69
C ALA A 49 -14.31 -6.06 -12.87
N ASP A 50 -14.23 -7.35 -12.66
CA ASP A 50 -15.14 -8.16 -11.84
C ASP A 50 -14.59 -8.35 -10.43
N VAL A 51 -13.25 -8.41 -10.32
CA VAL A 51 -12.46 -8.45 -9.07
C VAL A 51 -11.32 -7.46 -9.18
N GLY A 52 -10.96 -6.84 -8.07
CA GLY A 52 -9.77 -5.99 -8.01
C GLY A 52 -9.09 -6.06 -6.65
N ILE A 53 -7.76 -5.94 -6.65
CA ILE A 53 -7.07 -5.56 -5.43
C ILE A 53 -7.09 -4.04 -5.35
N ILE A 54 -7.78 -3.50 -4.36
CA ILE A 54 -8.08 -2.07 -4.27
C ILE A 54 -7.65 -1.50 -2.93
N PRO A 55 -7.39 -0.18 -2.85
CA PRO A 55 -7.17 0.49 -1.56
C PRO A 55 -8.29 0.18 -0.59
N SER A 56 -7.97 -0.22 0.64
CA SER A 56 -8.94 -0.72 1.62
C SER A 56 -10.09 0.26 1.90
N ILE A 57 -9.84 1.58 1.87
CA ILE A 57 -10.88 2.61 2.05
C ILE A 57 -11.95 2.56 0.95
N GLU A 58 -11.61 2.14 -0.25
CA GLU A 58 -12.54 2.12 -1.39
C GLU A 58 -13.66 1.09 -1.22
N TYR A 59 -13.44 0.03 -0.43
CA TYR A 59 -14.51 -0.88 -0.03
C TYR A 59 -15.67 -0.11 0.65
N GLN A 60 -15.36 0.86 1.49
CA GLN A 60 -16.35 1.67 2.20
C GLN A 60 -17.13 2.62 1.30
N ARG A 61 -16.57 2.92 0.11
CA ARG A 61 -17.12 3.87 -0.88
C ARG A 61 -17.85 3.19 -2.04
N MET A 62 -17.90 1.84 -2.04
CA MET A 62 -18.55 1.06 -3.10
C MET A 62 -19.74 0.29 -2.54
N GLU A 63 -20.82 0.23 -3.29
CA GLU A 63 -21.98 -0.63 -3.01
C GLU A 63 -21.88 -1.94 -3.82
N ASN A 64 -22.62 -2.95 -3.40
CA ASN A 64 -22.73 -4.24 -4.11
C ASN A 64 -21.39 -4.97 -4.35
N VAL A 65 -20.46 -4.82 -3.42
CA VAL A 65 -19.17 -5.51 -3.42
C VAL A 65 -19.01 -6.38 -2.18
N VAL A 66 -18.15 -7.39 -2.29
CA VAL A 66 -17.77 -8.31 -1.21
C VAL A 66 -16.26 -8.47 -1.21
N ALA A 67 -15.66 -8.67 -0.04
CA ALA A 67 -14.23 -8.95 0.10
C ALA A 67 -13.94 -10.44 -0.09
N LEU A 68 -12.76 -10.77 -0.61
CA LEU A 68 -12.25 -12.13 -0.60
C LEU A 68 -11.56 -12.37 0.74
N PRO A 69 -11.84 -13.50 1.44
CA PRO A 69 -11.28 -13.74 2.76
C PRO A 69 -9.82 -14.16 2.74
N GLY A 70 -9.10 -13.87 3.82
CA GLY A 70 -7.79 -14.42 4.13
C GLY A 70 -6.61 -13.81 3.39
N MET A 71 -6.80 -12.78 2.57
CA MET A 71 -5.74 -12.17 1.75
C MET A 71 -5.84 -10.65 1.74
N ALA A 72 -4.68 -10.00 1.91
CA ALA A 72 -4.55 -8.54 1.86
C ALA A 72 -3.12 -8.14 1.46
N ILE A 73 -2.90 -6.85 1.28
CA ILE A 73 -1.60 -6.21 1.44
C ILE A 73 -1.69 -5.44 2.75
N ALA A 74 -0.98 -5.92 3.75
CA ALA A 74 -0.95 -5.37 5.10
C ALA A 74 0.50 -5.22 5.60
N ALA A 75 0.68 -4.56 6.73
CA ALA A 75 1.96 -4.48 7.43
C ALA A 75 1.73 -4.53 8.93
N LYS A 76 2.43 -5.45 9.60
CA LYS A 76 2.40 -5.59 11.07
C LYS A 76 3.19 -4.49 11.76
N ASN A 77 4.22 -3.98 11.09
CA ASN A 77 5.09 -2.89 11.55
C ASN A 77 5.34 -1.90 10.39
N GLU A 78 6.60 -1.62 10.06
CA GLU A 78 6.96 -0.80 8.90
C GLU A 78 6.62 -1.51 7.58
N VAL A 79 6.21 -0.74 6.59
CA VAL A 79 5.92 -1.24 5.23
C VAL A 79 6.99 -0.87 4.22
N ARG A 80 7.79 0.16 4.50
CA ARG A 80 8.91 0.68 3.70
C ARG A 80 8.54 1.28 2.33
N SER A 81 7.34 1.02 1.84
CA SER A 81 6.82 1.51 0.55
C SER A 81 5.66 2.50 0.66
N LEU A 82 5.38 3.00 1.86
CA LEU A 82 4.40 4.07 2.09
C LEU A 82 5.02 5.08 3.06
N LEU A 83 5.51 6.17 2.52
CA LEU A 83 6.31 7.13 3.28
C LEU A 83 5.67 8.52 3.28
N ILE A 84 5.87 9.24 4.38
CA ILE A 84 5.82 10.69 4.42
C ILE A 84 7.26 11.18 4.50
N ILE A 85 7.69 11.89 3.48
CA ILE A 85 8.99 12.57 3.45
C ILE A 85 8.77 14.05 3.72
N SER A 86 9.62 14.67 4.54
CA SER A 86 9.42 16.06 4.98
C SER A 86 10.74 16.82 5.06
N LYS A 87 10.71 18.09 4.65
CA LYS A 87 11.84 19.03 4.77
C LYS A 87 12.03 19.55 6.20
N VAL A 88 11.03 19.37 7.05
CA VAL A 88 11.00 19.81 8.44
C VAL A 88 10.51 18.66 9.33
N PRO A 89 10.74 18.67 10.66
CA PRO A 89 10.04 17.75 11.55
C PRO A 89 8.53 17.80 11.27
N ILE A 90 7.87 16.64 11.22
CA ILE A 90 6.48 16.56 10.72
C ILE A 90 5.50 17.43 11.52
N GLU A 91 5.78 17.63 12.80
CA GLU A 91 4.99 18.49 13.69
C GLU A 91 5.04 19.98 13.30
N GLN A 92 6.00 20.36 12.44
CA GLN A 92 6.19 21.72 11.94
C GLN A 92 5.68 21.89 10.51
N ALA A 93 5.27 20.80 9.86
CA ALA A 93 4.78 20.84 8.47
C ALA A 93 3.46 21.63 8.37
N ARG A 94 3.42 22.62 7.51
CA ARG A 94 2.25 23.46 7.23
C ARG A 94 1.51 23.03 5.98
N SER A 95 2.16 22.27 5.11
CA SER A 95 1.60 21.74 3.87
C SER A 95 2.10 20.34 3.60
N VAL A 96 1.21 19.47 3.07
CA VAL A 96 1.51 18.08 2.72
C VAL A 96 0.95 17.79 1.33
N ALA A 97 1.83 17.47 0.40
CA ALA A 97 1.45 16.99 -0.93
C ALA A 97 1.00 15.53 -0.84
N LEU A 98 -0.12 15.20 -1.47
CA LEU A 98 -0.76 13.89 -1.44
C LEU A 98 -0.74 13.25 -2.82
N ASP A 99 -0.18 12.05 -2.93
CA ASP A 99 -0.15 11.26 -4.16
C ASP A 99 -1.58 10.86 -4.59
N THR A 100 -2.03 11.32 -5.75
CA THR A 100 -3.37 11.05 -6.28
C THR A 100 -3.61 9.60 -6.68
N ASN A 101 -2.57 8.79 -6.82
CA ASN A 101 -2.69 7.35 -7.06
C ASN A 101 -3.03 6.57 -5.78
N SER A 102 -2.83 7.20 -4.60
CA SER A 102 -3.11 6.59 -3.29
C SER A 102 -4.47 7.05 -2.74
N ARG A 103 -5.18 6.13 -2.12
CA ARG A 103 -6.45 6.43 -1.42
C ARG A 103 -6.34 6.10 0.07
N SER A 104 -5.90 4.88 0.40
CA SER A 104 -5.78 4.45 1.80
C SER A 104 -4.64 5.19 2.53
N THR A 105 -3.47 5.36 1.88
CA THR A 105 -2.34 6.05 2.51
C THR A 105 -2.62 7.53 2.71
N VAL A 106 -3.29 8.17 1.75
CA VAL A 106 -3.75 9.56 1.89
C VAL A 106 -4.68 9.71 3.09
N ALA A 107 -5.62 8.79 3.30
CA ALA A 107 -6.50 8.81 4.46
C ALA A 107 -5.72 8.57 5.77
N LEU A 108 -4.76 7.62 5.79
CA LEU A 108 -3.87 7.40 6.94
C LEU A 108 -3.05 8.66 7.26
N ALA A 109 -2.46 9.32 6.26
CA ALA A 109 -1.69 10.55 6.46
C ALA A 109 -2.54 11.65 7.09
N ARG A 110 -3.79 11.84 6.66
CA ARG A 110 -4.73 12.79 7.25
C ARG A 110 -5.09 12.44 8.71
N ILE A 111 -5.30 11.16 9.01
CA ILE A 111 -5.58 10.67 10.37
C ILE A 111 -4.36 10.88 11.27
N LEU A 112 -3.16 10.48 10.80
CA LEU A 112 -1.91 10.63 11.54
C LEU A 112 -1.60 12.10 11.83
N SER A 113 -1.76 12.98 10.85
CA SER A 113 -1.57 14.42 11.03
C SER A 113 -2.38 14.95 12.20
N ARG A 114 -3.66 14.58 12.26
CA ARG A 114 -4.57 15.06 13.29
C ARG A 114 -4.40 14.37 14.65
N ARG A 115 -4.28 13.02 14.63
CA ARG A 115 -4.38 12.18 15.84
C ARG A 115 -3.04 11.93 16.52
N ARG A 116 -1.95 11.81 15.73
CA ARG A 116 -0.62 11.49 16.22
C ARG A 116 0.22 12.76 16.41
N TRP A 117 0.27 13.60 15.37
CA TRP A 117 1.13 14.79 15.38
C TRP A 117 0.43 16.08 15.79
N ASN A 118 -0.91 16.03 15.94
CA ASN A 118 -1.73 17.18 16.34
C ASN A 118 -1.53 18.40 15.44
N ILE A 119 -1.42 18.20 14.13
CA ILE A 119 -1.28 19.24 13.11
C ILE A 119 -2.48 19.25 12.17
N SER A 120 -2.70 20.39 11.52
CA SER A 120 -3.73 20.59 10.51
C SER A 120 -3.12 21.29 9.29
N PRO A 121 -2.25 20.60 8.53
CA PRO A 121 -1.59 21.19 7.39
C PRO A 121 -2.57 21.39 6.23
N GLU A 122 -2.21 22.28 5.31
CA GLU A 122 -2.84 22.31 3.98
C GLU A 122 -2.49 21.03 3.23
N PHE A 123 -3.50 20.32 2.71
CA PHE A 123 -3.30 19.12 1.89
C PHE A 123 -3.47 19.44 0.42
N ILE A 124 -2.47 19.14 -0.39
CA ILE A 124 -2.39 19.47 -1.82
C ILE A 124 -2.35 18.17 -2.62
N ASP A 125 -3.40 17.88 -3.39
CA ASP A 125 -3.42 16.71 -4.27
C ASP A 125 -2.49 16.94 -5.46
N MET A 126 -1.54 16.03 -5.69
CA MET A 126 -0.52 16.14 -6.74
C MET A 126 -0.27 14.80 -7.44
N ALA A 127 0.22 14.86 -8.68
CA ALA A 127 0.79 13.69 -9.34
C ALA A 127 2.02 13.17 -8.56
N PRO A 128 2.32 11.86 -8.64
CA PRO A 128 3.39 11.23 -7.86
C PRO A 128 4.78 11.57 -8.41
N ASP A 129 5.26 12.74 -8.07
CA ASP A 129 6.64 13.18 -8.31
C ASP A 129 7.16 13.79 -7.01
N ALA A 130 8.09 13.09 -6.35
CA ALA A 130 8.57 13.47 -5.02
C ALA A 130 9.29 14.84 -5.02
N ASP A 131 10.03 15.16 -6.09
CA ASP A 131 10.75 16.42 -6.21
C ASP A 131 9.78 17.59 -6.42
N GLU A 132 8.80 17.44 -7.32
CA GLU A 132 7.78 18.45 -7.54
C GLU A 132 6.88 18.63 -6.30
N MET A 133 6.53 17.53 -5.62
CA MET A 133 5.73 17.55 -4.39
C MET A 133 6.46 18.33 -3.27
N LEU A 134 7.75 18.05 -3.05
CA LEU A 134 8.56 18.75 -2.06
C LEU A 134 8.91 20.18 -2.48
N ALA A 135 8.94 20.49 -3.76
CA ALA A 135 9.10 21.88 -4.21
C ALA A 135 7.91 22.76 -3.81
N ARG A 136 6.70 22.16 -3.67
CA ARG A 136 5.43 22.87 -3.43
C ARG A 136 4.87 22.71 -2.02
N ALA A 137 5.33 21.71 -1.26
CA ALA A 137 4.86 21.45 0.11
C ALA A 137 6.02 21.18 1.06
N ASP A 138 5.78 21.29 2.37
CA ASP A 138 6.78 20.98 3.40
C ASP A 138 7.02 19.47 3.50
N ALA A 139 5.97 18.68 3.24
CA ALA A 139 6.04 17.22 3.24
C ALA A 139 5.29 16.63 2.05
N ALA A 140 5.59 15.38 1.72
CA ALA A 140 4.97 14.64 0.63
C ALA A 140 4.67 13.19 1.01
N VAL A 141 3.52 12.69 0.61
CA VAL A 141 3.14 11.27 0.73
C VAL A 141 3.58 10.57 -0.56
N VAL A 142 4.45 9.58 -0.46
CA VAL A 142 4.97 8.79 -1.58
C VAL A 142 4.65 7.32 -1.35
N ILE A 143 4.22 6.60 -2.40
CA ILE A 143 3.80 5.20 -2.30
C ILE A 143 4.47 4.28 -3.32
N GLY A 144 4.39 2.97 -3.05
CA GLY A 144 4.77 1.91 -3.96
C GLY A 144 6.28 1.81 -4.21
N ASP A 145 6.64 1.36 -5.39
CA ASP A 145 8.04 1.13 -5.77
C ASP A 145 8.92 2.39 -5.69
N PRO A 146 8.43 3.59 -6.04
CA PRO A 146 9.19 4.83 -5.80
C PRO A 146 9.51 5.08 -4.33
N ALA A 147 8.57 4.84 -3.42
CA ALA A 147 8.79 5.00 -1.99
C ALA A 147 9.78 3.95 -1.45
N LEU A 148 9.67 2.69 -1.89
CA LEU A 148 10.62 1.64 -1.53
C LEU A 148 12.05 1.98 -1.98
N ARG A 149 12.20 2.45 -3.23
CA ARG A 149 13.51 2.89 -3.73
C ARG A 149 14.10 4.03 -2.90
N LEU A 150 13.27 5.00 -2.52
CA LEU A 150 13.68 6.10 -1.65
C LEU A 150 14.11 5.60 -0.27
N ARG A 151 13.33 4.73 0.37
CA ARG A 151 13.65 4.18 1.70
C ARG A 151 14.97 3.42 1.69
N LEU A 152 15.20 2.56 0.68
CA LEU A 152 16.45 1.81 0.58
C LEU A 152 17.67 2.72 0.34
N LYS A 153 17.51 3.85 -0.34
CA LYS A 153 18.57 4.86 -0.46
C LYS A 153 18.87 5.54 0.86
N VAL A 154 17.83 5.91 1.64
CA VAL A 154 18.00 6.47 2.98
C VAL A 154 18.73 5.49 3.89
N ASP A 155 18.31 4.22 3.91
CA ASP A 155 18.96 3.18 4.73
C ASP A 155 20.45 3.00 4.35
N ALA A 156 20.76 3.06 3.06
CA ALA A 156 22.13 2.96 2.58
C ALA A 156 23.00 4.17 3.00
N LEU A 157 22.40 5.36 3.10
CA LEU A 157 23.08 6.56 3.62
C LEU A 157 23.28 6.45 5.14
N GLU A 158 22.26 6.08 5.89
CA GLU A 158 22.32 5.88 7.34
C GLU A 158 23.37 4.81 7.70
N ALA A 159 23.49 3.72 6.92
CA ALA A 159 24.47 2.66 7.13
C ALA A 159 25.94 3.10 6.83
N LYS A 160 26.15 4.13 6.00
CA LYS A 160 27.47 4.66 5.68
C LYS A 160 28.01 5.65 6.72
N VAL A 161 27.22 6.02 7.74
CA VAL A 161 27.62 6.88 8.85
C VAL A 161 27.99 6.04 10.07
N PRO A 162 29.22 5.51 10.21
CA PRO A 162 29.69 4.90 11.44
C PRO A 162 30.05 6.02 12.41
N GLY A 163 29.21 6.25 13.44
CA GLY A 163 29.49 7.20 14.53
C GLY A 163 29.66 8.63 14.04
N ALA A 164 28.65 9.47 14.20
CA ALA A 164 28.69 10.88 13.89
C ALA A 164 29.60 11.66 14.87
N GLU A 165 30.91 11.34 14.90
CA GLU A 165 31.97 12.17 15.47
C GLU A 165 33.07 12.32 14.43
N ASN A 166 33.07 13.47 13.75
CA ASN A 166 34.15 14.01 12.90
C ASN A 166 34.58 13.20 11.68
N CYS A 167 34.00 13.48 10.52
CA CYS A 167 34.76 13.38 9.26
C CYS A 167 34.45 14.54 8.33
N CYS A 168 35.33 15.55 8.35
CA CYS A 168 35.58 16.45 7.23
C CYS A 168 36.29 15.66 6.15
N CYS A 169 35.72 15.56 4.97
CA CYS A 169 36.25 15.21 3.64
C CYS A 169 35.45 14.09 2.96
N CYS A 170 34.41 14.46 2.25
CA CYS A 170 33.95 13.70 1.09
C CYS A 170 33.35 14.69 0.07
N ASP A 171 34.24 15.24 -0.77
CA ASP A 171 33.84 15.83 -2.05
C ASP A 171 33.59 14.68 -3.01
N GLY A 172 32.35 14.36 -3.28
CA GLY A 172 31.91 13.43 -4.30
C GLY A 172 30.46 13.73 -4.62
N GLU A 173 30.26 14.42 -5.75
CA GLU A 173 28.92 14.69 -6.29
C GLU A 173 28.32 13.37 -6.81
N ASP A 174 27.68 12.60 -5.94
CA ASP A 174 26.75 11.55 -6.35
C ASP A 174 25.39 12.22 -6.62
N GLU A 175 24.93 12.16 -7.86
CA GLU A 175 23.59 12.64 -8.26
C GLU A 175 22.52 11.82 -7.53
N HIS A 176 22.00 12.35 -6.42
CA HIS A 176 20.84 11.80 -5.74
C HIS A 176 19.57 12.18 -6.53
N PRO A 177 18.66 11.23 -6.80
CA PRO A 177 17.43 11.51 -7.55
C PRO A 177 16.45 12.45 -6.83
N VAL A 178 16.61 12.63 -5.51
CA VAL A 178 15.95 13.65 -4.70
C VAL A 178 17.04 14.53 -4.12
N LYS A 179 17.11 15.79 -4.53
CA LYS A 179 18.08 16.74 -3.96
C LYS A 179 17.86 16.87 -2.45
N GLY A 180 18.93 16.63 -1.67
CA GLY A 180 18.92 16.78 -0.22
C GLY A 180 18.18 15.64 0.51
N ILE A 181 18.17 14.42 -0.03
CA ILE A 181 17.58 13.25 0.63
C ILE A 181 18.17 12.98 2.00
N ASP A 182 19.42 13.31 2.22
CA ASP A 182 20.19 13.25 3.46
C ASP A 182 19.68 14.22 4.53
N THR A 183 18.89 15.23 4.14
CA THR A 183 18.30 16.23 5.02
C THR A 183 16.80 16.04 5.24
N LEU A 184 16.19 15.01 4.64
CA LEU A 184 14.77 14.73 4.76
C LEU A 184 14.46 13.91 6.01
N PHE A 185 13.38 14.26 6.67
CA PHE A 185 12.73 13.42 7.66
C PHE A 185 11.85 12.39 6.95
N VAL A 186 12.01 11.11 7.27
CA VAL A 186 11.27 10.02 6.64
C VAL A 186 10.44 9.29 7.69
N TYR A 187 9.14 9.21 7.45
CA TYR A 187 8.17 8.54 8.34
C TYR A 187 7.49 7.42 7.57
N ASP A 188 7.61 6.19 8.05
CA ASP A 188 6.85 5.05 7.51
C ASP A 188 5.41 5.10 8.03
N VAL A 189 4.45 5.17 7.14
CA VAL A 189 3.03 5.38 7.49
C VAL A 189 2.45 4.21 8.29
N ALA A 190 2.87 2.96 7.96
CA ALA A 190 2.40 1.79 8.68
C ALA A 190 2.99 1.72 10.09
N GLN A 191 4.26 2.02 10.23
CA GLN A 191 4.92 2.12 11.53
C GLN A 191 4.25 3.20 12.41
N GLN A 192 4.00 4.40 11.85
CA GLN A 192 3.34 5.48 12.58
C GLN A 192 1.92 5.10 13.03
N TRP A 193 1.21 4.34 12.20
CA TRP A 193 -0.09 3.78 12.56
C TRP A 193 0.03 2.76 13.70
N ARG A 194 0.98 1.82 13.61
CA ARG A 194 1.25 0.81 14.65
C ARG A 194 1.58 1.44 15.99
N GLU A 195 2.45 2.44 15.98
CA GLU A 195 2.86 3.17 17.21
C GLU A 195 1.69 3.94 17.83
N MET A 196 0.77 4.48 17.03
CA MET A 196 -0.41 5.19 17.52
C MET A 196 -1.49 4.26 18.07
N THR A 197 -1.68 3.09 17.45
CA THR A 197 -2.87 2.27 17.69
C THR A 197 -2.58 0.90 18.33
N GLY A 198 -1.35 0.43 18.24
CA GLY A 198 -0.98 -0.94 18.60
C GLY A 198 -1.44 -2.01 17.60
N LEU A 199 -2.07 -1.63 16.47
CA LEU A 199 -2.64 -2.54 15.48
C LEU A 199 -1.95 -2.42 14.10
N PRO A 200 -1.96 -3.48 13.28
CA PRO A 200 -1.42 -3.43 11.93
C PRO A 200 -2.21 -2.51 11.01
N SER A 201 -1.62 -2.14 9.88
CA SER A 201 -2.28 -1.42 8.80
C SER A 201 -2.63 -2.35 7.65
N VAL A 202 -3.87 -2.27 7.13
CA VAL A 202 -4.31 -2.98 5.93
C VAL A 202 -4.51 -1.98 4.80
N LEU A 203 -3.66 -2.07 3.79
CA LEU A 203 -3.49 -1.07 2.76
C LEU A 203 -4.39 -1.33 1.55
N ALA A 204 -4.47 -2.61 1.14
CA ALA A 204 -5.32 -3.07 0.05
C ALA A 204 -5.92 -4.44 0.35
N ILE A 205 -7.10 -4.70 -0.18
CA ILE A 205 -7.82 -5.96 -0.07
C ILE A 205 -8.38 -6.38 -1.42
N TRP A 206 -8.55 -7.68 -1.60
CA TRP A 206 -9.29 -8.21 -2.73
C TRP A 206 -10.78 -7.96 -2.57
N VAL A 207 -11.39 -7.33 -3.56
CA VAL A 207 -12.81 -7.01 -3.58
C VAL A 207 -13.41 -7.44 -4.91
N ALA A 208 -14.55 -8.10 -4.86
CA ALA A 208 -15.32 -8.55 -6.01
C ALA A 208 -16.68 -7.87 -6.07
N ARG A 209 -17.22 -7.71 -7.26
CA ARG A 209 -18.63 -7.40 -7.45
C ARG A 209 -19.45 -8.58 -6.90
N ARG A 210 -20.53 -8.27 -6.21
CA ARG A 210 -21.38 -9.31 -5.57
C ARG A 210 -21.92 -10.30 -6.60
N GLY A 211 -21.80 -11.58 -6.31
CA GLY A 211 -22.34 -12.68 -7.11
C GLY A 211 -21.49 -13.12 -8.30
N VAL A 212 -20.30 -12.52 -8.51
CA VAL A 212 -19.42 -12.92 -9.64
C VAL A 212 -18.32 -13.91 -9.25
N VAL A 213 -17.98 -14.00 -7.95
CA VAL A 213 -16.95 -14.91 -7.42
C VAL A 213 -17.59 -15.97 -6.56
N THR A 214 -17.21 -17.23 -6.79
CA THR A 214 -17.62 -18.40 -6.02
C THR A 214 -16.55 -18.75 -4.97
N PRO A 215 -16.89 -19.57 -3.93
CA PRO A 215 -15.88 -20.06 -2.98
C PRO A 215 -14.72 -20.83 -3.64
N GLU A 216 -14.99 -21.57 -4.72
CA GLU A 216 -13.96 -22.29 -5.48
C GLU A 216 -12.99 -21.31 -6.17
N MET A 217 -13.49 -20.18 -6.69
CA MET A 217 -12.64 -19.14 -7.25
C MET A 217 -11.78 -18.46 -6.16
N VAL A 218 -12.30 -18.30 -4.93
CA VAL A 218 -11.49 -17.79 -3.81
C VAL A 218 -10.29 -18.69 -3.55
N ALA A 219 -10.45 -20.01 -3.66
CA ALA A 219 -9.34 -20.95 -3.53
C ALA A 219 -8.24 -20.74 -4.59
N ASP A 220 -8.59 -20.31 -5.81
CA ASP A 220 -7.58 -19.97 -6.83
C ASP A 220 -6.74 -18.75 -6.42
N PHE A 221 -7.36 -17.73 -5.81
CA PHE A 221 -6.63 -16.55 -5.30
C PHE A 221 -5.68 -16.92 -4.16
N GLN A 222 -6.13 -17.81 -3.26
CA GLN A 222 -5.29 -18.34 -2.18
C GLN A 222 -4.13 -19.17 -2.74
N ALA A 223 -4.40 -20.06 -3.71
CA ALA A 223 -3.38 -20.86 -4.37
C ALA A 223 -2.37 -19.98 -5.15
N SER A 224 -2.83 -18.90 -5.77
CA SER A 224 -1.96 -17.94 -6.45
C SER A 224 -1.00 -17.24 -5.47
N ARG A 225 -1.53 -16.78 -4.32
CA ARG A 225 -0.71 -16.20 -3.24
C ARG A 225 0.30 -17.22 -2.70
N ASP A 226 -0.13 -18.42 -2.39
CA ASP A 226 0.72 -19.46 -1.79
C ASP A 226 1.85 -19.85 -2.76
N TYR A 227 1.52 -19.93 -4.06
CA TYR A 227 2.52 -20.13 -5.11
C TYR A 227 3.51 -18.96 -5.18
N GLY A 228 3.04 -17.71 -5.14
CA GLY A 228 3.90 -16.53 -5.16
C GLY A 228 4.81 -16.44 -3.93
N LEU A 229 4.30 -16.76 -2.74
CA LEU A 229 5.11 -16.79 -1.52
C LEU A 229 6.19 -17.87 -1.55
N ALA A 230 5.96 -18.98 -2.25
CA ALA A 230 6.97 -20.01 -2.47
C ALA A 230 8.02 -19.60 -3.52
N HIS A 231 7.78 -18.55 -4.31
CA HIS A 231 8.65 -18.09 -5.41
C HIS A 231 9.11 -16.63 -5.23
N VAL A 232 9.19 -16.14 -3.99
CA VAL A 232 9.56 -14.73 -3.71
C VAL A 232 10.94 -14.40 -4.25
N GLY A 233 11.89 -15.34 -4.24
CA GLY A 233 13.22 -15.15 -4.83
C GLY A 233 13.15 -14.86 -6.34
N ASP A 234 12.36 -15.64 -7.10
CA ASP A 234 12.17 -15.44 -8.53
C ASP A 234 11.51 -14.09 -8.84
N ILE A 235 10.52 -13.70 -8.01
CA ILE A 235 9.85 -12.39 -8.09
C ILE A 235 10.86 -11.27 -7.87
N ALA A 236 11.69 -11.37 -6.84
CA ALA A 236 12.69 -10.36 -6.49
C ALA A 236 13.76 -10.24 -7.59
N GLU A 237 14.26 -11.35 -8.12
CA GLU A 237 15.22 -11.36 -9.24
C GLU A 237 14.62 -10.73 -10.50
N GLY A 238 13.39 -11.09 -10.86
CA GLY A 238 12.69 -10.53 -12.02
C GLY A 238 12.42 -9.03 -11.90
N ALA A 239 12.19 -8.50 -10.69
CA ALA A 239 11.93 -7.09 -10.45
C ALA A 239 13.21 -6.23 -10.34
N ALA A 240 14.37 -6.84 -10.02
CA ALA A 240 15.58 -6.13 -9.66
C ALA A 240 16.07 -5.14 -10.72
N LEU A 241 16.06 -5.53 -12.00
CA LEU A 241 16.48 -4.66 -13.11
C LEU A 241 15.51 -3.49 -13.32
N LYS A 242 14.20 -3.76 -13.28
CA LYS A 242 13.15 -2.72 -13.47
C LYS A 242 13.20 -1.69 -12.34
N LEU A 243 13.44 -2.14 -11.11
CA LEU A 243 13.44 -1.28 -9.93
C LEU A 243 14.81 -0.69 -9.61
N GLU A 244 15.89 -1.17 -10.27
CA GLU A 244 17.28 -0.78 -9.97
C GLU A 244 17.64 -0.96 -8.48
N LEU A 245 17.16 -2.08 -7.91
CA LEU A 245 17.34 -2.42 -6.51
C LEU A 245 17.93 -3.83 -6.39
N PRO A 246 18.73 -4.11 -5.34
CA PRO A 246 19.28 -5.44 -5.12
C PRO A 246 18.18 -6.48 -4.89
N PRO A 247 18.22 -7.66 -5.55
CA PRO A 247 17.21 -8.72 -5.37
C PRO A 247 17.00 -9.10 -3.90
N ARG A 248 18.07 -9.20 -3.12
CA ARG A 248 18.02 -9.54 -1.70
C ARG A 248 17.18 -8.55 -0.87
N GLU A 249 17.29 -7.24 -1.18
CA GLU A 249 16.47 -6.22 -0.49
C GLU A 249 15.01 -6.30 -0.90
N LEU A 250 14.73 -6.66 -2.16
CA LEU A 250 13.36 -6.88 -2.64
C LEU A 250 12.74 -8.13 -2.01
N GLU A 251 13.50 -9.24 -1.91
CA GLU A 251 13.06 -10.45 -1.25
C GLU A 251 12.76 -10.18 0.24
N ARG A 252 13.65 -9.48 0.93
CA ARG A 252 13.46 -9.07 2.32
C ARG A 252 12.20 -8.20 2.49
N TYR A 253 12.01 -7.22 1.62
CA TYR A 253 10.82 -6.39 1.62
C TYR A 253 9.54 -7.22 1.50
N LEU A 254 9.50 -8.17 0.56
CA LEU A 254 8.33 -9.01 0.32
C LEU A 254 8.04 -10.01 1.45
N THR A 255 9.06 -10.43 2.20
CA THR A 255 8.93 -11.47 3.25
C THR A 255 8.82 -10.89 4.67
N GLU A 256 9.46 -9.75 4.94
CA GLU A 256 9.53 -9.20 6.30
C GLU A 256 8.62 -7.98 6.52
N ASN A 257 8.36 -7.18 5.46
CA ASN A 257 7.62 -5.93 5.59
C ASN A 257 6.15 -6.05 5.12
N ILE A 258 5.86 -6.95 4.20
CA ILE A 258 4.50 -7.16 3.71
C ILE A 258 3.88 -8.40 4.35
N ASP A 259 2.69 -8.23 4.92
CA ASP A 259 1.82 -9.32 5.36
C ASP A 259 0.70 -9.53 4.34
N TYR A 260 0.65 -10.74 3.78
CA TYR A 260 -0.33 -11.11 2.75
C TYR A 260 -1.58 -11.77 3.32
N SER A 261 -1.70 -11.82 4.63
CA SER A 261 -2.86 -12.37 5.32
C SER A 261 -3.91 -11.30 5.65
N LEU A 262 -5.16 -11.70 5.74
CA LEU A 262 -6.23 -10.92 6.36
C LEU A 262 -6.73 -11.71 7.58
N ASP A 263 -5.86 -11.83 8.57
CA ASP A 263 -6.11 -12.50 9.85
C ASP A 263 -6.91 -11.61 10.81
N GLU A 264 -7.21 -12.11 12.01
CA GLU A 264 -8.01 -11.37 12.99
C GLU A 264 -7.32 -10.10 13.49
N GLU A 265 -5.99 -10.06 13.57
CA GLU A 265 -5.26 -8.85 13.98
C GLU A 265 -5.33 -7.79 12.87
N ASN A 266 -5.13 -8.18 11.62
CA ASN A 266 -5.30 -7.30 10.45
C ASN A 266 -6.75 -6.81 10.35
N LEU A 267 -7.74 -7.67 10.58
CA LEU A 267 -9.15 -7.27 10.59
C LEU A 267 -9.45 -6.27 11.71
N ALA A 268 -8.86 -6.45 12.90
CA ALA A 268 -9.00 -5.47 13.99
C ALA A 268 -8.41 -4.10 13.60
N GLY A 269 -7.22 -4.10 12.98
CA GLY A 269 -6.59 -2.88 12.46
C GLY A 269 -7.44 -2.20 11.39
N LEU A 270 -7.99 -2.98 10.45
CA LEU A 270 -8.84 -2.48 9.38
C LEU A 270 -10.16 -1.88 9.91
N ARG A 271 -10.80 -2.53 10.87
CA ARG A 271 -12.01 -2.01 11.53
C ARG A 271 -11.73 -0.68 12.24
N LEU A 272 -10.61 -0.58 12.95
CA LEU A 272 -10.19 0.67 13.58
C LEU A 272 -9.93 1.75 12.54
N TYR A 273 -9.23 1.42 11.45
CA TYR A 273 -8.97 2.34 10.35
C TYR A 273 -10.28 2.90 9.75
N TYR A 274 -11.27 2.07 9.49
CA TYR A 274 -12.58 2.52 8.98
C TYR A 274 -13.30 3.43 9.99
N LYS A 275 -13.24 3.11 11.28
CA LYS A 275 -13.79 3.96 12.34
C LYS A 275 -13.12 5.33 12.35
N GLU A 276 -11.80 5.39 12.28
CA GLU A 276 -11.04 6.65 12.22
C GLU A 276 -11.34 7.44 10.94
N CYS A 277 -11.47 6.77 9.80
CA CYS A 277 -11.89 7.40 8.55
C CYS A 277 -13.29 8.04 8.66
N ALA A 278 -14.24 7.36 9.30
CA ALA A 278 -15.59 7.91 9.51
C ALA A 278 -15.56 9.11 10.47
N GLN A 279 -14.79 9.04 11.55
CA GLN A 279 -14.63 10.15 12.49
C GLN A 279 -13.93 11.37 11.85
N ALA A 280 -13.03 11.13 10.91
CA ALA A 280 -12.36 12.17 10.14
C ALA A 280 -13.20 12.72 8.98
N GLY A 281 -14.41 12.19 8.73
CA GLY A 281 -15.27 12.59 7.62
C GLY A 281 -14.77 12.15 6.24
N LEU A 282 -13.87 11.17 6.18
CA LEU A 282 -13.31 10.65 4.93
C LEU A 282 -14.20 9.60 4.25
N ILE A 283 -15.10 9.00 5.02
CA ILE A 283 -16.20 8.13 4.59
C ILE A 283 -17.45 8.46 5.39
N PRO A 284 -18.66 8.20 4.86
CA PRO A 284 -19.91 8.55 5.56
C PRO A 284 -20.11 7.78 6.87
N SER A 285 -19.77 6.50 6.89
CA SER A 285 -19.85 5.59 8.06
C SER A 285 -18.96 4.39 7.85
N ALA A 286 -18.52 3.76 8.93
CA ALA A 286 -17.79 2.50 8.88
C ALA A 286 -18.79 1.33 8.78
N ARG A 287 -18.69 0.52 7.73
CA ARG A 287 -19.46 -0.72 7.58
C ARG A 287 -18.55 -1.93 7.72
N GLU A 288 -19.09 -3.02 8.22
CA GLU A 288 -18.38 -4.30 8.32
C GLU A 288 -18.05 -4.87 6.92
N LEU A 289 -16.97 -5.65 6.85
CA LEU A 289 -16.64 -6.40 5.64
C LEU A 289 -17.63 -7.57 5.48
N GLU A 290 -18.18 -7.67 4.28
CA GLU A 290 -18.93 -8.85 3.84
C GLU A 290 -18.02 -9.70 2.95
N PHE A 291 -17.87 -10.97 3.27
CA PHE A 291 -16.98 -11.87 2.54
C PHE A 291 -17.73 -12.76 1.55
N VAL A 292 -17.03 -13.19 0.49
CA VAL A 292 -17.52 -14.24 -0.42
C VAL A 292 -17.80 -15.50 0.37
N GLY A 293 -18.98 -16.11 0.17
CA GLY A 293 -19.41 -17.34 0.86
C GLY A 293 -19.97 -17.15 2.26
N ALA A 294 -19.91 -15.95 2.84
CA ALA A 294 -20.57 -15.68 4.10
C ALA A 294 -22.09 -15.67 3.92
N PRO A 295 -22.87 -16.23 4.88
CA PRO A 295 -24.33 -16.13 4.83
C PRO A 295 -24.74 -14.65 4.86
N LEU A 296 -25.72 -14.29 4.01
CA LEU A 296 -26.29 -12.94 4.01
C LEU A 296 -26.88 -12.66 5.41
N ILE A 297 -26.22 -11.80 6.16
CA ILE A 297 -26.84 -11.27 7.39
C ILE A 297 -27.98 -10.38 6.93
N ALA A 298 -29.22 -10.84 7.13
CA ALA A 298 -30.39 -10.05 6.84
C ALA A 298 -30.27 -8.68 7.55
N LYS A 299 -30.25 -7.59 6.80
CA LYS A 299 -30.30 -6.25 7.38
C LYS A 299 -31.53 -6.23 8.29
N ARG A 300 -31.33 -6.12 9.59
CA ARG A 300 -32.41 -5.78 10.49
C ARG A 300 -32.90 -4.39 10.09
N ALA A 301 -34.17 -4.37 9.69
CA ALA A 301 -34.90 -3.17 9.34
C ALA A 301 -34.98 -2.18 10.51
#